data_cfb687b3a1ee8cc755d219eb3ef06354
#
_entry.id   cfb687b3a1ee8cc755d219eb3ef06354
#
_cell.length_a   1.000
_cell.length_b   1.000
_cell.length_c   1.000
_cell.angle_alpha   90.00
_cell.angle_beta   90.00
_cell.angle_gamma   90.00
#
_symmetry.space_group_name_H-M   'P 1'
#
loop_
_entity.id
_entity.type
_entity.pdbx_description
1 polymer ?
#
loop_
_entity_poly.entity_id
_entity_poly.type
_entity_poly.pdbx_seq_one_letter_code
_entity_poly.pdbx_strand_id
1 'polypeptide(L)'
;MVRPRFLLLLAASIVAACATTGKPPQSQLQIREFQTRAYETTDTKMVMKAVLNTLQDEGYIVKNAVPDLGLLTATKEIDVEDKATAVLLAVLSKGKATWPKNSIIEATANVSEFGTQTRVRLNFQVKTYDNKGAVREVKQVEDGKFYQDFFSKVDKGIFIQKENL
;
A
#
# COMPACT_ATOMS: atom_id res chain seq x y z
N MET A 1 37.80 -1.69 -72.08
CA MET A 1 37.57 -0.61 -71.06
C MET A 1 36.25 -0.87 -70.39
N VAL A 2 36.22 -1.55 -69.25
CA VAL A 2 35.03 -1.84 -68.48
C VAL A 2 35.18 -1.19 -67.12
N ARG A 3 34.27 -0.23 -66.79
CA ARG A 3 34.23 0.43 -65.51
C ARG A 3 33.40 -0.39 -64.52
N PRO A 4 33.91 -0.80 -63.32
CA PRO A 4 33.10 -1.42 -62.33
C PRO A 4 32.32 -0.37 -61.59
N ARG A 5 30.98 -0.51 -61.57
CA ARG A 5 30.07 0.24 -60.70
C ARG A 5 30.13 -0.36 -59.30
N PHE A 6 30.69 0.39 -58.38
CA PHE A 6 30.62 0.10 -56.92
C PHE A 6 29.20 0.32 -56.45
N LEU A 7 28.55 -0.78 -56.14
CA LEU A 7 27.23 -0.80 -55.49
C LEU A 7 27.47 -0.70 -53.97
N LEU A 8 27.29 0.50 -53.40
CA LEU A 8 27.35 0.73 -51.94
C LEU A 8 26.03 0.25 -51.37
N LEU A 9 26.03 -0.95 -50.76
CA LEU A 9 24.96 -1.47 -49.93
C LEU A 9 25.06 -0.81 -48.54
N LEU A 10 24.23 0.19 -48.32
CA LEU A 10 24.03 0.83 -47.01
C LEU A 10 23.16 -0.09 -46.17
N ALA A 11 23.79 -0.89 -45.30
CA ALA A 11 23.09 -1.70 -44.33
C ALA A 11 22.56 -0.79 -43.20
N ALA A 12 21.30 -0.41 -43.28
CA ALA A 12 20.60 0.29 -42.20
C ALA A 12 20.31 -0.70 -41.07
N SER A 13 21.15 -0.69 -40.05
CA SER A 13 20.93 -1.41 -38.81
C SER A 13 19.81 -0.77 -38.01
N ILE A 14 18.61 -1.32 -38.08
CA ILE A 14 17.47 -0.94 -37.26
C ILE A 14 17.74 -1.47 -35.85
N VAL A 15 18.24 -0.60 -34.96
CA VAL A 15 18.30 -0.86 -33.52
C VAL A 15 16.87 -0.78 -33.00
N ALA A 16 16.20 -1.92 -32.88
CA ALA A 16 14.94 -2.04 -32.17
C ALA A 16 15.22 -1.82 -30.67
N ALA A 17 15.08 -0.56 -30.22
CA ALA A 17 15.04 -0.23 -28.81
C ALA A 17 13.79 -0.88 -28.21
N CYS A 18 13.96 -1.99 -27.46
CA CYS A 18 12.94 -2.55 -26.61
C CYS A 18 12.62 -1.51 -25.53
N ALA A 19 11.64 -0.64 -25.81
CA ALA A 19 11.06 0.21 -24.79
C ALA A 19 10.29 -0.69 -23.80
N THR A 20 10.93 -1.00 -22.68
CA THR A 20 10.24 -1.61 -21.55
C THR A 20 9.26 -0.58 -21.01
N THR A 21 7.97 -0.72 -21.37
CA THR A 21 6.86 0.12 -20.92
C THR A 21 6.46 -0.16 -19.47
N GLY A 22 7.39 -0.53 -18.61
CA GLY A 22 7.19 -0.65 -17.18
C GLY A 22 7.14 0.74 -16.54
N LYS A 23 6.06 1.04 -15.78
CA LYS A 23 6.01 2.23 -14.94
C LYS A 23 7.26 2.21 -14.03
N PRO A 24 8.04 3.31 -13.96
CA PRO A 24 9.21 3.34 -13.11
C PRO A 24 8.84 3.04 -11.66
N PRO A 25 9.71 2.39 -10.88
CA PRO A 25 9.45 2.12 -9.48
C PRO A 25 9.21 3.44 -8.73
N GLN A 26 8.19 3.46 -7.86
CA GLN A 26 7.88 4.64 -7.06
C GLN A 26 9.01 4.93 -6.08
N SER A 27 9.34 6.21 -5.91
CA SER A 27 10.31 6.62 -4.90
C SER A 27 9.72 6.46 -3.50
N GLN A 28 10.59 6.28 -2.48
CA GLN A 28 10.16 6.18 -1.08
C GLN A 28 9.39 7.44 -0.62
N LEU A 29 9.68 8.61 -1.20
CA LEU A 29 8.95 9.84 -0.89
C LEU A 29 7.53 9.81 -1.44
N GLN A 30 7.33 9.34 -2.68
CA GLN A 30 6.01 9.16 -3.27
C GLN A 30 5.16 8.15 -2.49
N ILE A 31 5.79 7.05 -2.03
CA ILE A 31 5.11 6.07 -1.19
C ILE A 31 4.65 6.72 0.13
N ARG A 32 5.53 7.47 0.80
CA ARG A 32 5.19 8.17 2.05
C ARG A 32 4.09 9.21 1.89
N GLU A 33 4.00 9.86 0.74
CA GLU A 33 2.97 10.86 0.46
C GLU A 33 1.57 10.27 0.58
N PHE A 34 1.27 9.18 -0.10
CA PHE A 34 -0.06 8.56 0.00
C PHE A 34 -0.27 7.73 1.29
N GLN A 35 0.80 7.35 1.99
CA GLN A 35 0.73 6.72 3.30
C GLN A 35 0.38 7.69 4.43
N THR A 36 0.40 8.99 4.16
CA THR A 36 0.26 10.03 5.18
C THR A 36 -0.94 10.92 4.89
N ARG A 37 -1.75 11.20 5.94
CA ARG A 37 -2.85 12.17 5.87
C ARG A 37 -2.84 13.06 7.11
N ALA A 38 -3.12 14.34 6.91
CA ALA A 38 -3.31 15.31 7.97
C ALA A 38 -4.80 15.60 8.17
N TYR A 39 -5.20 15.80 9.42
CA TYR A 39 -6.56 16.11 9.85
C TYR A 39 -6.56 17.42 10.64
N GLU A 40 -7.51 18.30 10.35
CA GLU A 40 -7.69 19.59 11.01
C GLU A 40 -8.27 19.42 12.43
N THR A 41 -7.47 18.85 13.32
CA THR A 41 -7.78 18.65 14.73
C THR A 41 -6.51 18.33 15.50
N THR A 42 -6.44 18.73 16.77
CA THR A 42 -5.39 18.35 17.72
C THR A 42 -5.76 17.12 18.55
N ASP A 43 -7.00 16.62 18.41
CA ASP A 43 -7.47 15.43 19.13
C ASP A 43 -6.93 14.15 18.48
N THR A 44 -5.68 13.82 18.82
CA THR A 44 -5.00 12.60 18.35
C THR A 44 -5.72 11.33 18.80
N LYS A 45 -6.37 11.34 19.98
CA LYS A 45 -7.08 10.17 20.52
C LYS A 45 -8.33 9.87 19.69
N MET A 46 -9.09 10.90 19.33
CA MET A 46 -10.26 10.76 18.45
C MET A 46 -9.84 10.22 17.08
N VAL A 47 -8.79 10.78 16.48
CA VAL A 47 -8.28 10.33 15.17
C VAL A 47 -7.77 8.89 15.26
N MET A 48 -7.04 8.54 16.31
CA MET A 48 -6.55 7.18 16.53
C MET A 48 -7.71 6.18 16.69
N LYS A 49 -8.78 6.56 17.40
CA LYS A 49 -9.99 5.74 17.54
C LYS A 49 -10.68 5.52 16.19
N ALA A 50 -10.75 6.56 15.34
CA ALA A 50 -11.30 6.42 13.99
C ALA A 50 -10.48 5.45 13.12
N VAL A 51 -9.13 5.54 13.18
CA VAL A 51 -8.24 4.60 12.49
C VAL A 51 -8.44 3.17 13.01
N LEU A 52 -8.53 2.99 14.34
CA LEU A 52 -8.73 1.69 14.96
C LEU A 52 -10.06 1.06 14.52
N ASN A 53 -11.16 1.82 14.59
CA ASN A 53 -12.47 1.35 14.16
C ASN A 53 -12.45 0.96 12.67
N THR A 54 -11.85 1.82 11.81
CA THR A 54 -11.72 1.51 10.38
C THR A 54 -10.96 0.20 10.14
N LEU A 55 -9.87 -0.05 10.88
CA LEU A 55 -9.14 -1.32 10.77
C LEU A 55 -10.03 -2.50 11.17
N GLN A 56 -10.80 -2.38 12.24
CA GLN A 56 -11.72 -3.44 12.68
C GLN A 56 -12.84 -3.68 11.66
N ASP A 57 -13.44 -2.63 11.11
CA ASP A 57 -14.46 -2.71 10.06
C ASP A 57 -13.94 -3.38 8.78
N GLU A 58 -12.65 -3.21 8.49
CA GLU A 58 -11.96 -3.88 7.37
C GLU A 58 -11.50 -5.31 7.71
N GLY A 59 -11.86 -5.82 8.90
CA GLY A 59 -11.56 -7.19 9.34
C GLY A 59 -10.14 -7.39 9.88
N TYR A 60 -9.45 -6.32 10.28
CA TYR A 60 -8.18 -6.45 10.99
C TYR A 60 -8.40 -6.70 12.48
N ILE A 61 -7.56 -7.55 13.05
CA ILE A 61 -7.48 -7.77 14.50
C ILE A 61 -6.39 -6.84 15.05
N VAL A 62 -6.78 -5.90 15.90
CA VAL A 62 -5.84 -5.00 16.58
C VAL A 62 -5.02 -5.81 17.57
N LYS A 63 -3.70 -5.79 17.42
CA LYS A 63 -2.74 -6.52 18.26
C LYS A 63 -2.20 -5.65 19.38
N ASN A 64 -1.96 -4.37 19.07
CA ASN A 64 -1.43 -3.41 20.04
C ASN A 64 -1.94 -2.01 19.71
N ALA A 65 -2.25 -1.25 20.76
CA ALA A 65 -2.59 0.17 20.65
C ALA A 65 -1.98 0.89 21.87
N VAL A 66 -1.12 1.86 21.61
CA VAL A 66 -0.45 2.69 22.62
C VAL A 66 -0.81 4.14 22.34
N PRO A 67 -1.90 4.67 22.95
CA PRO A 67 -2.40 6.00 22.66
C PRO A 67 -1.38 7.11 22.94
N ASP A 68 -0.61 6.99 24.01
CA ASP A 68 0.37 8.01 24.42
C ASP A 68 1.52 8.16 23.41
N LEU A 69 1.83 7.09 22.65
CA LEU A 69 2.82 7.12 21.58
C LEU A 69 2.17 7.26 20.20
N GLY A 70 0.84 7.26 20.13
CA GLY A 70 0.10 7.25 18.88
C GLY A 70 0.35 6.02 18.00
N LEU A 71 0.78 4.90 18.60
CA LEU A 71 1.15 3.69 17.86
C LEU A 71 0.02 2.67 17.88
N LEU A 72 -0.24 2.08 16.72
CA LEU A 72 -1.22 1.02 16.56
C LEU A 72 -0.70 -0.03 15.60
N THR A 73 -0.90 -1.31 15.95
CA THR A 73 -0.60 -2.44 15.08
C THR A 73 -1.80 -3.36 14.97
N ALA A 74 -2.08 -3.84 13.77
CA ALA A 74 -3.17 -4.76 13.51
C ALA A 74 -2.77 -5.77 12.43
N THR A 75 -3.44 -6.92 12.41
CA THR A 75 -3.18 -7.99 11.45
C THR A 75 -4.49 -8.51 10.87
N LYS A 76 -4.47 -8.92 9.60
CA LYS A 76 -5.56 -9.61 8.93
C LYS A 76 -4.99 -10.84 8.23
N GLU A 77 -5.57 -11.99 8.49
CA GLU A 77 -5.25 -13.21 7.75
C GLU A 77 -5.80 -13.12 6.32
N ILE A 78 -5.02 -13.61 5.37
CA ILE A 78 -5.45 -13.64 3.98
C ILE A 78 -6.21 -14.92 3.73
N ASP A 79 -7.53 -14.79 3.61
CA ASP A 79 -8.40 -15.82 3.09
C ASP A 79 -8.62 -15.57 1.58
N VAL A 80 -8.08 -16.46 0.76
CA VAL A 80 -8.22 -16.36 -0.71
C VAL A 80 -9.66 -16.59 -1.19
N GLU A 81 -10.54 -17.10 -0.34
CA GLU A 81 -11.95 -17.33 -0.65
C GLU A 81 -12.81 -16.07 -0.40
N ASP A 82 -12.31 -15.12 0.41
CA ASP A 82 -13.01 -13.85 0.64
C ASP A 82 -12.81 -12.85 -0.51
N LYS A 83 -13.94 -12.35 -1.06
CA LYS A 83 -13.95 -11.41 -2.18
C LYS A 83 -13.21 -10.09 -1.88
N ALA A 84 -13.32 -9.56 -0.65
CA ALA A 84 -12.64 -8.33 -0.26
C ALA A 84 -11.11 -8.54 -0.24
N THR A 85 -10.68 -9.66 0.29
CA THR A 85 -9.27 -10.08 0.30
C THR A 85 -8.75 -10.35 -1.11
N ALA A 86 -9.57 -10.98 -1.98
CA ALA A 86 -9.20 -11.21 -3.39
C ALA A 86 -8.97 -9.90 -4.15
N VAL A 87 -9.80 -8.86 -3.94
CA VAL A 87 -9.61 -7.53 -4.54
C VAL A 87 -8.32 -6.88 -4.04
N LEU A 88 -8.05 -6.93 -2.73
CA LEU A 88 -6.82 -6.41 -2.15
C LEU A 88 -5.60 -7.14 -2.74
N LEU A 89 -5.65 -8.45 -2.85
CA LEU A 89 -4.59 -9.26 -3.45
C LEU A 89 -4.39 -8.93 -4.94
N ALA A 90 -5.47 -8.72 -5.70
CA ALA A 90 -5.37 -8.32 -7.10
C ALA A 90 -4.67 -6.97 -7.25
N VAL A 91 -4.96 -6.00 -6.38
CA VAL A 91 -4.29 -4.69 -6.33
C VAL A 91 -2.80 -4.86 -6.01
N LEU A 92 -2.46 -5.64 -4.98
CA LEU A 92 -1.09 -5.88 -4.53
C LEU A 92 -0.25 -6.64 -5.55
N SER A 93 -0.86 -7.58 -6.29
CA SER A 93 -0.17 -8.45 -7.25
C SER A 93 -0.14 -7.90 -8.67
N LYS A 94 -0.75 -6.73 -8.91
CA LYS A 94 -0.97 -6.21 -10.28
C LYS A 94 -1.59 -7.27 -11.22
N GLY A 95 -2.44 -8.13 -10.66
CA GLY A 95 -3.13 -9.20 -11.38
C GLY A 95 -2.29 -10.44 -11.72
N LYS A 96 -1.05 -10.58 -11.20
CA LYS A 96 -0.12 -11.63 -11.63
C LYS A 96 0.31 -12.65 -10.57
N ALA A 97 -0.05 -12.49 -9.30
CA ALA A 97 0.40 -13.40 -8.26
C ALA A 97 -0.75 -14.09 -7.52
N THR A 98 -0.70 -15.41 -7.42
CA THR A 98 -1.42 -16.19 -6.42
C THR A 98 -0.65 -16.10 -5.11
N TRP A 99 -1.27 -15.56 -4.08
CA TRP A 99 -0.66 -15.53 -2.75
C TRP A 99 -0.84 -16.91 -2.09
N PRO A 100 0.19 -17.44 -1.44
CA PRO A 100 0.05 -18.67 -0.66
C PRO A 100 -0.99 -18.50 0.44
N LYS A 101 -1.73 -19.55 0.79
CA LYS A 101 -2.73 -19.55 1.85
C LYS A 101 -2.21 -19.08 3.23
N ASN A 102 -0.90 -19.12 3.44
CA ASN A 102 -0.23 -18.75 4.69
C ASN A 102 0.33 -17.31 4.62
N SER A 103 -0.53 -16.35 4.39
CA SER A 103 -0.11 -14.94 4.38
C SER A 103 -0.98 -14.11 5.31
N ILE A 104 -0.37 -13.10 5.92
CA ILE A 104 -1.08 -12.09 6.72
C ILE A 104 -0.77 -10.70 6.23
N ILE A 105 -1.74 -9.81 6.32
CA ILE A 105 -1.55 -8.38 6.13
C ILE A 105 -1.32 -7.78 7.51
N GLU A 106 -0.22 -7.08 7.67
CA GLU A 106 0.09 -6.31 8.87
C GLU A 106 -0.08 -4.83 8.58
N ALA A 107 -0.86 -4.15 9.41
CA ALA A 107 -1.05 -2.71 9.40
C ALA A 107 -0.33 -2.09 10.59
N THR A 108 0.41 -1.01 10.35
CA THR A 108 0.98 -0.16 11.41
C THR A 108 0.52 1.27 11.19
N ALA A 109 0.08 1.93 12.25
CA ALA A 109 -0.29 3.33 12.22
C ALA A 109 0.54 4.12 13.24
N ASN A 110 0.91 5.32 12.85
CA ASN A 110 1.44 6.35 13.74
C ASN A 110 0.55 7.59 13.64
N VAL A 111 0.00 8.00 14.77
CA VAL A 111 -0.86 9.18 14.93
C VAL A 111 -0.13 10.18 15.80
N SER A 112 0.20 11.36 15.28
CA SER A 112 1.00 12.35 15.99
C SER A 112 0.47 13.76 15.78
N GLU A 113 0.67 14.62 16.76
CA GLU A 113 0.44 16.06 16.61
C GLU A 113 1.44 16.66 15.62
N PHE A 114 0.97 17.60 14.83
CA PHE A 114 1.76 18.39 13.92
C PHE A 114 1.21 19.82 13.82
N GLY A 115 1.67 20.68 14.70
CA GLY A 115 1.12 22.04 14.83
C GLY A 115 -0.34 21.99 15.29
N THR A 116 -1.24 22.55 14.50
CA THR A 116 -2.70 22.56 14.76
C THR A 116 -3.43 21.34 14.17
N GLN A 117 -2.71 20.40 13.60
CA GLN A 117 -3.24 19.23 12.92
C GLN A 117 -2.81 17.94 13.62
N THR A 118 -3.54 16.88 13.37
CA THR A 118 -3.12 15.50 13.66
C THR A 118 -2.70 14.83 12.36
N ARG A 119 -1.49 14.28 12.34
CA ARG A 119 -0.96 13.52 11.20
C ARG A 119 -1.07 12.02 11.47
N VAL A 120 -1.66 11.32 10.54
CA VAL A 120 -1.71 9.85 10.51
C VAL A 120 -0.79 9.34 9.43
N ARG A 121 0.10 8.43 9.76
CA ARG A 121 0.88 7.64 8.81
C ARG A 121 0.52 6.18 8.96
N LEU A 122 0.08 5.57 7.88
CA LEU A 122 -0.26 4.15 7.78
C LEU A 122 0.77 3.42 6.91
N ASN A 123 1.12 2.22 7.32
CA ASN A 123 1.90 1.30 6.50
C ASN A 123 1.24 -0.07 6.52
N PHE A 124 1.03 -0.64 5.34
CA PHE A 124 0.54 -1.99 5.16
C PHE A 124 1.61 -2.84 4.51
N GLN A 125 1.80 -4.05 5.00
CA GLN A 125 2.70 -5.03 4.43
C GLN A 125 2.08 -6.41 4.44
N VAL A 126 2.42 -7.23 3.44
CA VAL A 126 2.02 -8.63 3.36
C VAL A 126 3.21 -9.48 3.77
N LYS A 127 3.01 -10.32 4.78
CA LYS A 127 3.98 -11.33 5.23
C LYS A 127 3.52 -12.70 4.76
N THR A 128 4.36 -13.39 4.03
CA THR A 128 4.13 -14.76 3.58
C THR A 128 4.97 -15.70 4.41
N TYR A 129 4.36 -16.78 4.88
CA TYR A 129 5.00 -17.80 5.72
C TYR A 129 5.22 -19.08 4.93
N ASP A 130 6.25 -19.83 5.29
CA ASP A 130 6.44 -21.19 4.81
C ASP A 130 5.59 -22.20 5.63
N ASN A 131 5.65 -23.47 5.23
CA ASN A 131 4.93 -24.57 5.91
C ASN A 131 5.44 -24.87 7.33
N LYS A 132 6.55 -24.23 7.76
CA LYS A 132 7.13 -24.33 9.11
C LYS A 132 6.82 -23.08 9.97
N GLY A 133 6.12 -22.09 9.42
CA GLY A 133 5.79 -20.85 10.09
C GLY A 133 6.90 -19.78 10.08
N ALA A 134 7.98 -19.99 9.32
CA ALA A 134 9.01 -18.97 9.14
C ALA A 134 8.59 -17.94 8.07
N VAL A 135 8.95 -16.66 8.29
CA VAL A 135 8.68 -15.60 7.30
C VAL A 135 9.53 -15.85 6.06
N ARG A 136 8.86 -16.06 4.92
CA ARG A 136 9.48 -16.28 3.62
C ARG A 136 9.68 -14.99 2.83
N GLU A 137 8.68 -14.10 2.89
CA GLU A 137 8.67 -12.86 2.14
C GLU A 137 7.90 -11.78 2.89
N VAL A 138 8.36 -10.52 2.76
CA VAL A 138 7.63 -9.33 3.24
C VAL A 138 7.54 -8.37 2.06
N LYS A 139 6.32 -7.98 1.69
CA LYS A 139 6.04 -6.99 0.64
C LYS A 139 5.26 -5.82 1.20
N GLN A 140 5.77 -4.61 1.01
CA GLN A 140 5.03 -3.40 1.32
C GLN A 140 3.92 -3.17 0.29
N VAL A 141 2.78 -2.67 0.76
CA VAL A 141 1.70 -2.17 -0.11
C VAL A 141 2.12 -0.80 -0.65
N GLU A 142 2.28 -0.70 -1.97
CA GLU A 142 2.71 0.53 -2.66
C GLU A 142 1.61 1.10 -3.57
N ASP A 143 0.37 0.68 -3.38
CA ASP A 143 -0.77 1.14 -4.18
C ASP A 143 -1.42 2.38 -3.55
N GLY A 144 -1.26 3.53 -4.19
CA GLY A 144 -1.81 4.80 -3.70
C GLY A 144 -3.34 4.80 -3.62
N LYS A 145 -4.04 4.07 -4.53
CA LYS A 145 -5.50 3.96 -4.48
C LYS A 145 -5.97 3.21 -3.25
N PHE A 146 -5.28 2.13 -2.88
CA PHE A 146 -5.58 1.38 -1.66
C PHE A 146 -5.54 2.29 -0.42
N TYR A 147 -4.47 3.11 -0.27
CA TYR A 147 -4.36 4.06 0.84
C TYR A 147 -5.44 5.12 0.78
N GLN A 148 -5.74 5.65 -0.40
CA GLN A 148 -6.80 6.65 -0.58
C GLN A 148 -8.17 6.10 -0.16
N ASP A 149 -8.52 4.89 -0.58
CA ASP A 149 -9.77 4.22 -0.22
C ASP A 149 -9.85 3.97 1.29
N PHE A 150 -8.74 3.54 1.91
CA PHE A 150 -8.66 3.35 3.36
C PHE A 150 -8.85 4.67 4.12
N PHE A 151 -8.11 5.72 3.74
CA PHE A 151 -8.25 7.03 4.38
C PHE A 151 -9.64 7.65 4.21
N SER A 152 -10.32 7.38 3.10
CA SER A 152 -11.71 7.82 2.90
C SER A 152 -12.67 7.19 3.93
N LYS A 153 -12.39 5.98 4.39
CA LYS A 153 -13.14 5.33 5.48
C LYS A 153 -12.80 5.94 6.83
N VAL A 154 -11.52 6.25 7.07
CA VAL A 154 -11.09 6.98 8.29
C VAL A 154 -11.76 8.35 8.36
N ASP A 155 -11.84 9.08 7.23
CA ASP A 155 -12.52 10.39 7.14
C ASP A 155 -13.98 10.29 7.60
N LYS A 156 -14.71 9.25 7.13
CA LYS A 156 -16.08 8.97 7.58
C LYS A 156 -16.14 8.67 9.08
N GLY A 157 -15.18 7.87 9.59
CA GLY A 157 -15.07 7.55 11.00
C GLY A 157 -14.85 8.81 11.87
N ILE A 158 -13.99 9.71 11.43
CA ILE A 158 -13.75 11.00 12.11
C ILE A 158 -15.01 11.87 12.11
N PHE A 159 -15.73 11.94 10.97
CA PHE A 159 -16.99 12.66 10.88
C PHE A 159 -18.02 12.14 11.88
N ILE A 160 -18.23 10.82 11.93
CA ILE A 160 -19.14 10.17 12.89
C ILE A 160 -18.74 10.49 14.33
N GLN A 161 -17.45 10.45 14.68
CA GLN A 161 -16.96 10.76 16.02
C GLN A 161 -17.19 12.24 16.40
N LYS A 162 -17.06 13.17 15.46
CA LYS A 162 -17.31 14.61 15.69
C LYS A 162 -18.79 14.93 15.91
N GLU A 163 -19.65 14.25 15.16
CA GLU A 163 -21.12 14.46 15.25
C GLU A 163 -21.77 13.66 16.40
N ASN A 164 -21.00 12.88 17.16
CA ASN A 164 -21.49 11.99 18.23
C ASN A 164 -22.61 11.04 17.77
N LEU A 165 -22.51 10.53 16.53
CA LEU A 165 -23.43 9.58 15.91
C LEU A 165 -23.07 8.13 16.21
#